data_9955d00d7d935f6a53997d2bf7178572
#
_entry.id   9955d00d7d935f6a53997d2bf7178572
#
_cell.length_a   1.000
_cell.length_b   1.000
_cell.length_c   1.000
_cell.angle_alpha   90.00
_cell.angle_beta   90.00
_cell.angle_gamma   90.00
#
_symmetry.space_group_name_H-M   'P 1'
#
loop_
_entity.id
_entity.type
_entity.pdbx_description
1 polymer ?
#
loop_
_entity_poly.entity_id
_entity_poly.type
_entity_poly.pdbx_seq_one_letter_code
_entity_poly.pdbx_strand_id
1 'polypeptide(L)'
;SMEHVKFLYDENNIDGYHLGVVGDRDGKQIIFYENPMDPGGNSYYKENERYSPQANVLYDKSTELTKTMLTLDTLVKKYGWPKPDLVKMDIQGSELDVLRGMPDTIKSVQNLILEMQRVEYNLGAPLKDDIISYLKSIGFELVTNFCDNGPDGDYHFKRI
;
A
#
# COMPACT_ATOMS: atom_id res chain seq x y z
N SER A 1 16.52 -4.37 0.13
CA SER A 1 17.17 -5.66 -0.23
C SER A 1 16.71 -6.76 0.72
N MET A 2 16.85 -8.03 0.33
CA MET A 2 16.53 -9.20 1.19
C MET A 2 17.29 -9.18 2.52
N GLU A 3 18.55 -8.76 2.52
CA GLU A 3 19.38 -8.65 3.73
C GLU A 3 18.82 -7.63 4.72
N HIS A 4 18.35 -6.49 4.24
CA HIS A 4 17.74 -5.47 5.09
C HIS A 4 16.45 -5.97 5.74
N VAL A 5 15.58 -6.64 4.97
CA VAL A 5 14.34 -7.22 5.52
C VAL A 5 14.63 -8.30 6.54
N LYS A 6 15.64 -9.16 6.29
CA LYS A 6 16.07 -10.17 7.24
C LYS A 6 16.60 -9.55 8.54
N PHE A 7 17.40 -8.50 8.45
CA PHE A 7 17.87 -7.76 9.61
C PHE A 7 16.69 -7.20 10.44
N LEU A 8 15.73 -6.54 9.80
CA LEU A 8 14.53 -6.02 10.48
C LEU A 8 13.71 -7.15 11.14
N TYR A 9 13.61 -8.30 10.49
CA TYR A 9 12.92 -9.48 11.00
C TYR A 9 13.61 -10.00 12.27
N ASP A 10 14.94 -10.20 12.22
CA ASP A 10 15.72 -10.75 13.33
C ASP A 10 15.77 -9.80 14.54
N GLU A 11 15.88 -8.48 14.32
CA GLU A 11 16.03 -7.47 15.38
C GLU A 11 14.71 -7.01 16.02
N ASN A 12 13.58 -7.12 15.31
CA ASN A 12 12.32 -6.53 15.76
C ASN A 12 11.23 -7.56 16.12
N ASN A 13 11.57 -8.83 16.23
CA ASN A 13 10.62 -9.92 16.53
C ASN A 13 9.39 -9.92 15.61
N ILE A 14 9.60 -9.77 14.31
CA ILE A 14 8.54 -9.83 13.32
C ILE A 14 8.17 -11.29 13.06
N ASP A 15 6.89 -11.66 13.13
CA ASP A 15 6.42 -13.04 12.95
C ASP A 15 6.64 -13.59 11.53
N GLY A 16 6.70 -12.71 10.54
CA GLY A 16 6.95 -13.10 9.16
C GLY A 16 6.99 -11.92 8.21
N TYR A 17 7.47 -12.16 7.00
CA TYR A 17 7.49 -11.16 5.94
C TYR A 17 7.21 -11.77 4.57
N HIS A 18 6.79 -10.94 3.64
CA HIS A 18 6.65 -11.27 2.23
C HIS A 18 7.22 -10.13 1.36
N LEU A 19 8.04 -10.49 0.38
CA LEU A 19 8.53 -9.56 -0.64
C LEU A 19 7.74 -9.78 -1.93
N GLY A 20 6.89 -8.83 -2.27
CA GLY A 20 6.06 -8.93 -3.47
C GLY A 20 5.05 -7.78 -3.54
N VAL A 21 4.22 -7.81 -4.56
CA VAL A 21 3.16 -6.83 -4.76
C VAL A 21 1.86 -7.36 -4.17
N VAL A 22 1.24 -6.56 -3.32
CA VAL A 22 -0.06 -6.84 -2.72
C VAL A 22 -1.11 -5.93 -3.36
N GLY A 23 -2.30 -6.44 -3.64
CA GLY A 23 -3.38 -5.67 -4.23
C GLY A 23 -4.71 -6.42 -4.28
N ASP A 24 -5.52 -6.14 -5.29
CA ASP A 24 -6.93 -6.53 -5.37
C ASP A 24 -7.17 -7.97 -5.85
N ARG A 25 -6.19 -8.61 -6.51
CA ARG A 25 -6.42 -9.87 -7.21
C ARG A 25 -5.19 -10.74 -7.33
N ASP A 26 -5.33 -12.00 -6.91
CA ASP A 26 -4.29 -13.01 -7.08
C ASP A 26 -4.00 -13.30 -8.56
N GLY A 27 -2.72 -13.44 -8.88
CA GLY A 27 -2.25 -13.83 -10.22
C GLY A 27 -2.29 -12.70 -11.26
N LYS A 28 -2.78 -11.51 -10.92
CA LYS A 28 -2.78 -10.35 -11.83
C LYS A 28 -1.34 -9.93 -12.14
N GLN A 29 -1.00 -9.88 -13.42
CA GLN A 29 0.28 -9.33 -13.87
C GLN A 29 0.17 -7.81 -13.94
N ILE A 30 1.14 -7.13 -13.37
CA ILE A 30 1.22 -5.67 -13.35
C ILE A 30 2.62 -5.21 -13.76
N ILE A 31 2.72 -3.98 -14.24
CA ILE A 31 3.98 -3.28 -14.35
C ILE A 31 4.23 -2.60 -13.01
N PHE A 32 5.38 -2.85 -12.41
CA PHE A 32 5.83 -2.25 -11.17
C PHE A 32 6.98 -1.30 -11.48
N TYR A 33 6.87 -0.07 -11.02
CA TYR A 33 7.84 0.99 -11.25
C TYR A 33 8.79 1.07 -10.06
N GLU A 34 10.08 0.82 -10.29
CA GLU A 34 11.09 0.99 -9.26
C GLU A 34 11.75 2.35 -9.39
N ASN A 35 11.65 3.17 -8.35
CA ASN A 35 12.36 4.45 -8.28
C ASN A 35 13.80 4.19 -7.80
N PRO A 36 14.82 4.36 -8.66
CA PRO A 36 16.20 4.06 -8.30
C PRO A 36 16.80 5.07 -7.30
N MET A 37 16.20 6.25 -7.18
CA MET A 37 16.66 7.31 -6.28
C MET A 37 15.97 7.28 -4.93
N ASP A 38 14.72 6.82 -4.91
CA ASP A 38 13.91 6.69 -3.70
C ASP A 38 13.08 5.41 -3.72
N PRO A 39 13.59 4.30 -3.17
CA PRO A 39 12.85 3.04 -3.11
C PRO A 39 11.51 3.12 -2.35
N GLY A 40 11.32 4.16 -1.51
CA GLY A 40 10.04 4.43 -0.85
C GLY A 40 8.93 4.81 -1.83
N GLY A 41 9.29 5.36 -3.00
CA GLY A 41 8.35 5.71 -4.07
C GLY A 41 7.94 4.55 -4.99
N ASN A 42 8.38 3.33 -4.72
CA ASN A 42 8.08 2.17 -5.56
C ASN A 42 6.59 1.82 -5.55
N SER A 43 5.97 1.71 -6.74
CA SER A 43 4.55 1.40 -6.89
C SER A 43 4.26 0.77 -8.26
N TYR A 44 3.08 0.20 -8.44
CA TYR A 44 2.53 -0.09 -9.76
C TYR A 44 1.66 1.07 -10.32
N TYR A 45 1.52 2.14 -9.57
CA TYR A 45 1.02 3.42 -10.04
C TYR A 45 2.21 4.35 -10.29
N LYS A 46 2.43 4.72 -11.55
CA LYS A 46 3.57 5.57 -11.94
C LYS A 46 3.41 6.98 -11.35
N GLU A 47 4.48 7.55 -10.81
CA GLU A 47 4.47 8.94 -10.36
C GLU A 47 4.08 9.91 -11.49
N ASN A 48 3.31 10.92 -11.14
CA ASN A 48 2.84 11.95 -12.05
C ASN A 48 3.90 13.06 -12.16
N GLU A 49 4.35 13.33 -13.37
CA GLU A 49 5.35 14.36 -13.70
C GLU A 49 4.99 15.76 -13.17
N ARG A 50 3.71 16.02 -13.01
CA ARG A 50 3.22 17.29 -12.47
C ARG A 50 3.66 17.52 -11.02
N TYR A 51 3.77 16.48 -10.22
CA TYR A 51 4.11 16.54 -8.80
C TYR A 51 5.51 16.01 -8.53
N SER A 52 6.04 15.17 -9.40
CA SER A 52 7.40 14.67 -9.39
C SER A 52 8.06 14.99 -10.76
N PRO A 53 8.61 16.19 -10.95
CA PRO A 53 9.20 16.60 -12.23
C PRO A 53 10.34 15.70 -12.71
N GLN A 54 10.91 14.90 -11.82
CA GLN A 54 11.97 13.94 -12.11
C GLN A 54 11.43 12.59 -12.60
N ALA A 55 10.12 12.35 -12.52
CA ALA A 55 9.50 11.07 -12.88
C ALA A 55 9.86 10.63 -14.32
N ASN A 56 9.93 11.55 -15.27
CA ASN A 56 10.34 11.26 -16.65
C ASN A 56 11.78 10.78 -16.81
N VAL A 57 12.65 11.19 -15.91
CA VAL A 57 14.08 10.81 -15.91
C VAL A 57 14.29 9.52 -15.12
N LEU A 58 13.48 9.32 -14.09
CA LEU A 58 13.59 8.19 -13.16
C LEU A 58 12.98 6.91 -13.74
N TYR A 59 11.87 7.03 -14.50
CA TYR A 59 11.11 5.89 -14.99
C TYR A 59 11.35 5.68 -16.49
N ASP A 60 12.52 5.18 -16.85
CA ASP A 60 12.73 4.58 -18.16
C ASP A 60 12.27 3.10 -18.17
N LYS A 61 12.37 2.45 -19.31
CA LYS A 61 11.97 1.03 -19.44
C LYS A 61 12.76 0.08 -18.55
N SER A 62 13.94 0.47 -18.06
CA SER A 62 14.76 -0.37 -17.17
C SER A 62 14.22 -0.44 -15.75
N THR A 63 13.36 0.51 -15.37
CA THR A 63 12.70 0.56 -14.06
C THR A 63 11.32 -0.12 -14.03
N GLU A 64 10.83 -0.58 -15.19
CA GLU A 64 9.56 -1.29 -15.33
C GLU A 64 9.77 -2.79 -15.15
N LEU A 65 9.22 -3.35 -14.09
CA LEU A 65 9.29 -4.77 -13.78
C LEU A 65 7.91 -5.41 -13.87
N THR A 66 7.82 -6.54 -14.57
CA THR A 66 6.59 -7.35 -14.50
C THR A 66 6.56 -8.12 -13.19
N LYS A 67 5.54 -7.88 -12.37
CA LYS A 67 5.32 -8.57 -11.09
C LYS A 67 3.95 -9.26 -11.09
N THR A 68 3.84 -10.31 -10.30
CA THR A 68 2.56 -10.99 -10.03
C THR A 68 2.02 -10.51 -8.70
N MET A 69 0.78 -10.02 -8.72
CA MET A 69 0.08 -9.55 -7.54
C MET A 69 -0.48 -10.71 -6.73
N LEU A 70 -0.47 -10.57 -5.41
CA LEU A 70 -1.20 -11.43 -4.47
C LEU A 70 -2.11 -10.57 -3.60
N THR A 71 -3.18 -11.17 -3.10
CA THR A 71 -4.05 -10.53 -2.11
C THR A 71 -3.52 -10.74 -0.70
N LEU A 72 -3.85 -9.83 0.22
CA LEU A 72 -3.47 -9.99 1.62
C LEU A 72 -4.13 -11.24 2.24
N ASP A 73 -5.37 -11.54 1.89
CA ASP A 73 -6.06 -12.76 2.35
C ASP A 73 -5.31 -14.04 1.94
N THR A 74 -4.79 -14.08 0.72
CA THR A 74 -3.95 -15.19 0.24
C THR A 74 -2.64 -15.29 1.02
N LEU A 75 -1.98 -14.17 1.31
CA LEU A 75 -0.73 -14.17 2.08
C LEU A 75 -0.95 -14.62 3.53
N VAL A 76 -1.97 -14.10 4.21
CA VAL A 76 -2.32 -14.50 5.58
C VAL A 76 -2.59 -16.02 5.64
N LYS A 77 -3.37 -16.55 4.70
CA LYS A 77 -3.65 -17.98 4.61
C LYS A 77 -2.40 -18.80 4.28
N LYS A 78 -1.60 -18.37 3.31
CA LYS A 78 -0.40 -19.08 2.83
C LYS A 78 0.64 -19.25 3.91
N TYR A 79 0.87 -18.22 4.70
CA TYR A 79 1.90 -18.22 5.75
C TYR A 79 1.38 -18.57 7.13
N GLY A 80 0.05 -18.71 7.28
CA GLY A 80 -0.57 -18.97 8.59
C GLY A 80 -0.41 -17.81 9.56
N TRP A 81 -0.31 -16.59 9.06
CA TRP A 81 -0.15 -15.41 9.91
C TRP A 81 -1.39 -15.18 10.78
N PRO A 82 -1.21 -14.68 12.03
CA PRO A 82 -2.33 -14.27 12.84
C PRO A 82 -3.11 -13.16 12.15
N LYS A 83 -4.41 -13.14 12.36
CA LYS A 83 -5.24 -12.06 11.82
C LYS A 83 -4.92 -10.76 12.55
N PRO A 84 -4.58 -9.67 11.84
CA PRO A 84 -4.20 -8.41 12.45
C PRO A 84 -5.41 -7.68 13.05
N ASP A 85 -5.19 -6.93 14.13
CA ASP A 85 -6.11 -5.95 14.68
C ASP A 85 -5.75 -4.51 14.24
N LEU A 86 -4.51 -4.28 13.84
CA LEU A 86 -4.00 -3.04 13.26
C LEU A 86 -3.33 -3.33 11.92
N VAL A 87 -3.63 -2.51 10.91
CA VAL A 87 -2.92 -2.49 9.62
C VAL A 87 -2.45 -1.09 9.31
N LYS A 88 -1.13 -0.92 9.05
CA LYS A 88 -0.56 0.30 8.45
C LYS A 88 -0.25 0.03 6.98
N MET A 89 -0.63 0.96 6.12
CA MET A 89 -0.26 0.96 4.70
C MET A 89 0.34 2.31 4.33
N ASP A 90 1.45 2.22 3.62
CA ASP A 90 2.22 3.30 3.04
C ASP A 90 2.85 2.68 1.78
N ILE A 91 2.06 2.61 0.73
CA ILE A 91 2.31 1.78 -0.46
C ILE A 91 2.02 2.53 -1.77
N GLN A 92 2.15 3.85 -1.67
CA GLN A 92 2.22 4.77 -2.79
C GLN A 92 1.04 4.64 -3.78
N GLY A 93 -0.19 4.75 -3.23
CA GLY A 93 -1.44 4.83 -3.98
C GLY A 93 -2.18 3.51 -4.17
N SER A 94 -1.65 2.38 -3.68
CA SER A 94 -2.30 1.07 -3.83
C SER A 94 -3.15 0.62 -2.62
N GLU A 95 -3.39 1.51 -1.67
CA GLU A 95 -4.09 1.23 -0.40
C GLU A 95 -5.50 0.67 -0.63
N LEU A 96 -6.27 1.28 -1.54
CA LEU A 96 -7.64 0.82 -1.84
C LEU A 96 -7.65 -0.57 -2.49
N ASP A 97 -6.67 -0.86 -3.32
CA ASP A 97 -6.57 -2.17 -3.97
C ASP A 97 -6.25 -3.25 -2.93
N VAL A 98 -5.34 -2.97 -1.99
CA VAL A 98 -5.05 -3.90 -0.88
C VAL A 98 -6.28 -4.10 0.01
N LEU A 99 -7.01 -3.02 0.34
CA LEU A 99 -8.26 -3.11 1.09
C LEU A 99 -9.30 -4.00 0.39
N ARG A 100 -9.42 -3.93 -0.92
CA ARG A 100 -10.29 -4.78 -1.73
C ARG A 100 -9.82 -6.24 -1.77
N GLY A 101 -8.50 -6.46 -1.67
CA GLY A 101 -7.87 -7.78 -1.64
C GLY A 101 -7.84 -8.46 -0.28
N MET A 102 -8.50 -7.89 0.75
CA MET A 102 -8.49 -8.44 2.11
C MET A 102 -9.89 -8.60 2.75
N PRO A 103 -10.92 -9.06 2.01
CA PRO A 103 -12.30 -9.11 2.53
C PRO A 103 -12.48 -10.00 3.76
N ASP A 104 -11.61 -10.98 3.99
CA ASP A 104 -11.63 -11.82 5.18
C ASP A 104 -10.72 -11.29 6.29
N THR A 105 -9.52 -10.86 5.96
CA THR A 105 -8.56 -10.30 6.92
C THR A 105 -9.10 -9.01 7.54
N ILE A 106 -9.74 -8.15 6.75
CA ILE A 106 -10.29 -6.87 7.23
C ILE A 106 -11.30 -7.04 8.39
N LYS A 107 -11.98 -8.19 8.49
CA LYS A 107 -12.98 -8.44 9.55
C LYS A 107 -12.40 -8.44 10.96
N SER A 108 -11.12 -8.75 11.13
CA SER A 108 -10.42 -8.71 12.43
C SER A 108 -9.84 -7.34 12.74
N VAL A 109 -9.61 -6.51 11.71
CA VAL A 109 -8.95 -5.22 11.86
C VAL A 109 -9.85 -4.25 12.62
N GLN A 110 -9.29 -3.66 13.68
CA GLN A 110 -9.93 -2.63 14.50
C GLN A 110 -9.43 -1.23 14.14
N ASN A 111 -8.19 -1.13 13.70
CA ASN A 111 -7.56 0.14 13.37
C ASN A 111 -6.83 0.05 12.02
N LEU A 112 -6.92 1.12 11.22
CA LEU A 112 -6.16 1.30 9.99
C LEU A 112 -5.38 2.61 10.06
N ILE A 113 -4.13 2.59 9.65
CA ILE A 113 -3.33 3.80 9.40
C ILE A 113 -2.92 3.76 7.94
N LEU A 114 -3.43 4.71 7.16
CA LEU A 114 -3.24 4.74 5.71
C LEU A 114 -2.60 6.06 5.29
N GLU A 115 -1.54 5.99 4.49
CA GLU A 115 -1.12 7.13 3.69
C GLU A 115 -2.08 7.25 2.50
N MET A 116 -2.72 8.41 2.33
CA MET A 116 -3.70 8.61 1.25
C MET A 116 -3.38 9.87 0.47
N GLN A 117 -3.42 9.74 -0.85
CA GLN A 117 -3.15 10.83 -1.77
C GLN A 117 -4.33 11.79 -1.85
N ARG A 118 -4.06 13.10 -1.76
CA ARG A 118 -5.05 14.17 -1.92
C ARG A 118 -5.09 14.71 -3.34
N VAL A 119 -4.03 14.49 -4.08
CA VAL A 119 -3.87 14.81 -5.50
C VAL A 119 -3.38 13.57 -6.22
N GLU A 120 -3.55 13.50 -7.52
CA GLU A 120 -3.09 12.36 -8.34
C GLU A 120 -1.54 12.37 -8.44
N TYR A 121 -0.88 12.15 -7.30
CA TYR A 121 0.58 12.05 -7.25
C TYR A 121 1.06 10.81 -8.01
N ASN A 122 0.36 9.69 -7.88
CA ASN A 122 0.54 8.50 -8.70
C ASN A 122 -0.61 8.40 -9.70
N LEU A 123 -0.30 8.26 -10.98
CA LEU A 123 -1.27 8.28 -12.09
C LEU A 123 -2.29 7.14 -11.97
N GLY A 124 -3.57 7.50 -11.90
CA GLY A 124 -4.68 6.56 -11.80
C GLY A 124 -4.87 5.95 -10.40
N ALA A 125 -4.05 6.33 -9.41
CA ALA A 125 -4.24 5.87 -8.04
C ALA A 125 -5.52 6.44 -7.43
N PRO A 126 -6.24 5.67 -6.59
CA PRO A 126 -7.39 6.17 -5.85
C PRO A 126 -7.02 7.34 -4.94
N LEU A 127 -7.89 8.34 -4.87
CA LEU A 127 -7.68 9.48 -3.99
C LEU A 127 -8.32 9.25 -2.61
N LYS A 128 -7.95 10.09 -1.67
CA LYS A 128 -8.44 10.07 -0.28
C LYS A 128 -9.95 9.87 -0.17
N ASP A 129 -10.73 10.62 -0.95
CA ASP A 129 -12.20 10.59 -0.84
C ASP A 129 -12.80 9.26 -1.31
N ASP A 130 -12.18 8.59 -2.29
CA ASP A 130 -12.56 7.25 -2.74
C ASP A 130 -12.32 6.22 -1.62
N ILE A 131 -11.15 6.31 -0.97
CA ILE A 131 -10.76 5.42 0.14
C ILE A 131 -11.68 5.63 1.34
N ILE A 132 -11.95 6.89 1.73
CA ILE A 132 -12.87 7.22 2.83
C ILE A 132 -14.28 6.66 2.54
N SER A 133 -14.77 6.83 1.32
CA SER A 133 -16.10 6.33 0.92
C SER A 133 -16.18 4.82 1.02
N TYR A 134 -15.15 4.11 0.55
CA TYR A 134 -15.05 2.66 0.67
C TYR A 134 -15.01 2.21 2.13
N LEU A 135 -14.14 2.81 2.95
CA LEU A 135 -13.98 2.46 4.37
C LEU A 135 -15.27 2.67 5.16
N LYS A 136 -16.00 3.76 4.93
CA LYS A 136 -17.32 3.99 5.51
C LYS A 136 -18.30 2.87 5.14
N SER A 137 -18.28 2.41 3.89
CA SER A 137 -19.17 1.35 3.42
C SER A 137 -18.94 -0.01 4.10
N ILE A 138 -17.74 -0.23 4.67
CA ILE A 138 -17.35 -1.47 5.37
C ILE A 138 -17.20 -1.29 6.88
N GLY A 139 -17.73 -0.21 7.45
CA GLY A 139 -17.84 0.00 8.89
C GLY A 139 -16.60 0.58 9.57
N PHE A 140 -15.87 1.47 8.88
CA PHE A 140 -14.80 2.26 9.48
C PHE A 140 -15.12 3.75 9.43
N GLU A 141 -14.70 4.46 10.47
CA GLU A 141 -14.77 5.92 10.54
C GLU A 141 -13.39 6.54 10.67
N LEU A 142 -13.23 7.73 10.11
CA LEU A 142 -12.01 8.53 10.25
C LEU A 142 -11.95 9.10 11.68
N VAL A 143 -10.86 8.82 12.38
CA VAL A 143 -10.62 9.31 13.77
C VAL A 143 -9.78 10.58 13.73
N THR A 144 -8.66 10.56 13.01
CA THR A 144 -7.74 11.69 12.92
C THR A 144 -6.87 11.60 11.67
N ASN A 145 -6.28 12.73 11.28
CA ASN A 145 -5.14 12.81 10.39
C ASN A 145 -3.91 13.20 11.19
N PHE A 146 -2.80 12.53 10.97
CA PHE A 146 -1.54 12.82 11.65
C PHE A 146 -0.70 13.86 10.89
N CYS A 147 -0.82 13.86 9.56
CA CYS A 147 -0.12 14.79 8.68
C CYS A 147 -1.02 15.09 7.48
N ASP A 148 -1.17 16.36 7.13
CA ASP A 148 -2.03 16.81 6.03
C ASP A 148 -1.38 18.00 5.28
N ASN A 149 -0.06 17.95 5.14
CA ASN A 149 0.75 19.02 4.55
C ASN A 149 1.49 18.48 3.32
N GLY A 150 0.87 18.52 2.15
CA GLY A 150 1.52 18.05 0.94
C GLY A 150 0.55 17.32 0.00
N PRO A 151 1.04 16.51 -0.95
CA PRO A 151 0.22 15.76 -1.90
C PRO A 151 -0.53 14.58 -1.27
N ASP A 152 -0.12 14.15 -0.09
CA ASP A 152 -0.61 13.01 0.68
C ASP A 152 -0.78 13.34 2.16
N GLY A 153 -1.13 12.36 2.96
CA GLY A 153 -1.22 12.45 4.41
C GLY A 153 -1.52 11.10 5.06
N ASP A 154 -1.20 11.00 6.35
CA ASP A 154 -1.48 9.83 7.19
C ASP A 154 -2.81 9.96 7.92
N TYR A 155 -3.67 8.97 7.77
CA TYR A 155 -5.03 8.98 8.31
C TYR A 155 -5.31 7.72 9.13
N HIS A 156 -5.88 7.92 10.32
CA HIS A 156 -6.29 6.84 11.20
C HIS A 156 -7.79 6.60 11.11
N PHE A 157 -8.16 5.35 10.87
CA PHE A 157 -9.54 4.87 10.88
C PHE A 157 -9.74 3.82 11.96
N LYS A 158 -10.94 3.80 12.53
CA LYS A 158 -11.36 2.82 13.54
C LYS A 158 -12.66 2.15 13.10
N ARG A 159 -12.78 0.87 13.41
CA ARG A 159 -14.02 0.11 13.19
C ARG A 159 -15.13 0.59 14.14
N ILE A 160 -16.34 0.77 13.61
CA ILE A 160 -17.57 1.11 14.33
C ILE A 160 -18.51 -0.07 14.44
#